data_ab6c1a2aa7b6b098d42fb1abd438d5bb
#
_entry.id   ab6c1a2aa7b6b098d42fb1abd438d5bb
#
_cell.length_a   1.000
_cell.length_b   1.000
_cell.length_c   1.000
_cell.angle_alpha   90.00
_cell.angle_beta   90.00
_cell.angle_gamma   90.00
#
_symmetry.space_group_name_H-M   'P 1'
#
loop_
_entity.id
_entity.type
_entity.pdbx_description
1 polymer ?
#
loop_
_entity_poly.entity_id
_entity_poly.type
_entity_poly.pdbx_seq_one_letter_code
_entity_poly.pdbx_strand_id
1 'polypeptide(L)'
;MSDSVTKKLFVETHGCQMNEYDSARMADLLGESHGLEPTDSADDADILLLNTCSIREKAQEKVFHQLGRWKHLKQKNPDLIIGVGGCVASQEGAEIGKRAPYVDLIFGPQTLHRLPEMIDVHRQGEPIVVDVSFPEIEKFDRLPEPSVEGPTAFVSIMEGCSKYCTFCVVPYTRGEEVSRTVDDVIAEVAGLAERGVKEVNLLGQNVNAYRGRNHLAETVDFADLLHLVNLVPGIERIRYTTSHPVEFTDAIVACYAEIPALVDHLHLPVQSGSDRILMAMKRGHTALEYKATIRALRRIRPNISLSSDFIIGFPGETETDFAATMKLIEDIGFDTSFSFVYSARPGTPAAELRDEVPETVKKQRLHILQARIAQQARQISESMVGTQQRILVTGPAKKDPGQLSGRTENNRVVNFACENGGLIGQFAEVEIMAAYTNSLLGRQIESC
;
A
#
# COMPACT_ATOMS: atom_id res chain seq x y z
N MET A 1 36.07 27.10 9.26
CA MET A 1 34.93 26.46 8.63
C MET A 1 34.68 25.21 9.45
N SER A 2 33.69 25.20 10.32
CA SER A 2 33.31 23.97 11.03
C SER A 2 32.69 23.04 9.99
N ASP A 3 33.25 21.86 9.78
CA ASP A 3 32.60 20.78 9.09
C ASP A 3 31.24 20.55 9.79
N SER A 4 30.16 21.06 9.23
CA SER A 4 28.83 20.74 9.71
C SER A 4 28.60 19.27 9.38
N VAL A 5 28.72 18.40 10.39
CA VAL A 5 28.36 17.00 10.27
C VAL A 5 26.91 16.95 9.80
N THR A 6 26.68 16.44 8.62
CA THR A 6 25.32 16.30 8.07
C THR A 6 24.53 15.37 8.97
N LYS A 7 23.38 15.81 9.45
CA LYS A 7 22.52 15.00 10.31
C LYS A 7 21.79 13.94 9.50
N LYS A 8 21.58 12.77 10.10
CA LYS A 8 21.05 11.59 9.43
C LYS A 8 19.67 11.19 9.95
N LEU A 9 18.83 10.77 9.02
CA LEU A 9 17.47 10.28 9.26
C LEU A 9 17.38 8.79 8.95
N PHE A 10 16.91 8.00 9.91
CA PHE A 10 16.51 6.62 9.69
C PHE A 10 15.00 6.49 9.81
N VAL A 11 14.34 5.93 8.78
CA VAL A 11 12.90 5.66 8.78
C VAL A 11 12.64 4.16 8.67
N GLU A 12 12.09 3.58 9.74
CA GLU A 12 11.64 2.20 9.70
C GLU A 12 10.13 2.15 9.38
N THR A 13 9.78 1.49 8.29
CA THR A 13 8.40 1.43 7.81
C THR A 13 7.78 0.07 8.09
N HIS A 14 6.71 0.07 8.84
CA HIS A 14 5.84 -1.09 9.01
C HIS A 14 4.52 -0.85 8.27
N GLY A 15 4.09 -1.80 7.42
CA GLY A 15 2.73 -1.72 6.91
C GLY A 15 2.52 -2.01 5.44
N CYS A 16 1.83 -1.10 4.77
CA CYS A 16 1.39 -1.19 3.39
C CYS A 16 2.06 -0.11 2.53
N GLN A 17 1.76 -0.10 1.24
CA GLN A 17 2.29 0.87 0.26
C GLN A 17 2.01 2.34 0.66
N MET A 18 0.87 2.62 1.31
CA MET A 18 0.62 3.96 1.86
C MET A 18 1.64 4.36 2.93
N ASN A 19 2.08 3.41 3.77
CA ASN A 19 3.13 3.72 4.74
C ASN A 19 4.50 3.89 4.06
N GLU A 20 4.78 3.16 2.98
CA GLU A 20 5.98 3.37 2.17
C GLU A 20 5.97 4.77 1.54
N TYR A 21 4.84 5.18 0.95
CA TYR A 21 4.63 6.55 0.47
C TYR A 21 4.82 7.59 1.59
N ASP A 22 4.12 7.42 2.73
CA ASP A 22 4.22 8.35 3.86
C ASP A 22 5.68 8.47 4.35
N SER A 23 6.44 7.36 4.40
CA SER A 23 7.85 7.36 4.83
C SER A 23 8.77 8.09 3.86
N ALA A 24 8.58 7.90 2.56
CA ALA A 24 9.32 8.66 1.54
C ALA A 24 9.03 10.17 1.67
N ARG A 25 7.76 10.54 1.87
CA ARG A 25 7.36 11.94 2.05
C ARG A 25 7.94 12.57 3.33
N MET A 26 8.05 11.80 4.42
CA MET A 26 8.75 12.27 5.64
C MET A 26 10.23 12.52 5.38
N ALA A 27 10.89 11.64 4.61
CA ALA A 27 12.30 11.82 4.26
C ALA A 27 12.51 13.06 3.37
N ASP A 28 11.69 13.25 2.34
CA ASP A 28 11.71 14.42 1.47
C ASP A 28 11.54 15.72 2.29
N LEU A 29 10.51 15.74 3.15
CA LEU A 29 10.17 16.90 3.97
C LEU A 29 11.30 17.29 4.94
N LEU A 30 11.89 16.31 5.62
CA LEU A 30 12.96 16.54 6.59
C LEU A 30 14.31 16.80 5.90
N GLY A 31 14.51 16.26 4.70
CA GLY A 31 15.64 16.60 3.84
C GLY A 31 15.63 18.08 3.46
N GLU A 32 14.49 18.58 2.97
CA GLU A 32 14.33 19.99 2.57
C GLU A 32 14.37 20.94 3.77
N SER A 33 13.63 20.64 4.84
CA SER A 33 13.47 21.57 5.97
C SER A 33 14.64 21.59 6.94
N HIS A 34 15.30 20.45 7.17
CA HIS A 34 16.33 20.27 8.21
C HIS A 34 17.68 19.79 7.65
N GLY A 35 17.80 19.58 6.33
CA GLY A 35 19.03 19.09 5.70
C GLY A 35 19.42 17.68 6.16
N LEU A 36 18.43 16.84 6.47
CA LEU A 36 18.68 15.45 6.91
C LEU A 36 18.95 14.54 5.71
N GLU A 37 20.00 13.75 5.79
CA GLU A 37 20.29 12.71 4.79
C GLU A 37 19.76 11.35 5.25
N PRO A 38 19.10 10.58 4.36
CA PRO A 38 18.68 9.23 4.68
C PRO A 38 19.87 8.31 5.03
N THR A 39 19.66 7.39 5.97
CA THR A 39 20.61 6.32 6.32
C THR A 39 19.90 4.99 6.49
N ASP A 40 20.61 3.90 6.16
CA ASP A 40 20.13 2.52 6.37
C ASP A 40 20.45 1.98 7.77
N SER A 41 21.15 2.76 8.61
CA SER A 41 21.60 2.33 9.93
C SER A 41 20.97 3.20 11.03
N ALA A 42 20.21 2.58 11.93
CA ALA A 42 19.66 3.25 13.09
C ALA A 42 20.75 3.74 14.08
N ASP A 43 21.92 3.06 14.11
CA ASP A 43 23.04 3.43 14.99
C ASP A 43 23.73 4.74 14.56
N ASP A 44 23.60 5.11 13.28
CA ASP A 44 24.23 6.32 12.70
C ASP A 44 23.28 7.51 12.60
N ALA A 45 22.02 7.33 13.02
CA ALA A 45 20.99 8.33 12.84
C ALA A 45 20.95 9.36 14.00
N ASP A 46 20.60 10.59 13.65
CA ASP A 46 20.26 11.66 14.61
C ASP A 46 18.76 11.69 14.89
N ILE A 47 17.96 11.21 13.94
CA ILE A 47 16.50 11.07 14.07
C ILE A 47 16.08 9.67 13.62
N LEU A 48 15.32 8.99 14.46
CA LEU A 48 14.70 7.70 14.19
C LEU A 48 13.19 7.89 14.09
N LEU A 49 12.61 7.53 12.95
CA LEU A 49 11.17 7.53 12.75
C LEU A 49 10.65 6.10 12.55
N LEU A 50 9.64 5.72 13.31
CA LEU A 50 8.91 4.47 13.14
C LEU A 50 7.53 4.75 12.55
N ASN A 51 7.35 4.48 11.26
CA ASN A 51 6.05 4.58 10.61
C ASN A 51 5.26 3.28 10.81
N THR A 52 4.08 3.38 11.41
CA THR A 52 3.35 2.26 11.99
C THR A 52 2.04 1.96 11.25
N CYS A 53 1.65 0.69 11.24
CA CYS A 53 0.40 0.23 10.62
C CYS A 53 -0.46 -0.52 11.63
N SER A 54 -1.77 -0.29 11.61
CA SER A 54 -2.75 -0.98 12.47
C SER A 54 -3.46 -2.16 11.80
N ILE A 55 -3.16 -2.45 10.53
CA ILE A 55 -3.89 -3.48 9.75
C ILE A 55 -3.57 -4.90 10.21
N ARG A 56 -2.34 -5.18 10.67
CA ARG A 56 -1.89 -6.53 11.04
C ARG A 56 -2.11 -6.81 12.52
N GLU A 57 -2.46 -8.06 12.82
CA GLU A 57 -2.44 -8.57 14.20
C GLU A 57 -1.05 -8.32 14.82
N LYS A 58 -1.01 -7.97 16.10
CA LYS A 58 0.23 -7.65 16.83
C LYS A 58 1.03 -6.46 16.27
N ALA A 59 0.44 -5.61 15.43
CA ALA A 59 1.13 -4.42 14.92
C ALA A 59 1.61 -3.53 16.09
N GLN A 60 0.76 -3.33 17.08
CA GLN A 60 1.07 -2.57 18.29
C GLN A 60 2.24 -3.18 19.09
N GLU A 61 2.24 -4.51 19.31
CA GLU A 61 3.34 -5.19 20.01
C GLU A 61 4.67 -5.00 19.27
N LYS A 62 4.66 -5.10 17.93
CA LYS A 62 5.87 -4.87 17.12
C LYS A 62 6.41 -3.46 17.28
N VAL A 63 5.53 -2.45 17.37
CA VAL A 63 5.94 -1.06 17.64
C VAL A 63 6.72 -0.98 18.94
N PHE A 64 6.18 -1.50 20.04
CA PHE A 64 6.86 -1.45 21.33
C PHE A 64 8.12 -2.32 21.38
N HIS A 65 8.16 -3.44 20.68
CA HIS A 65 9.39 -4.23 20.52
C HIS A 65 10.49 -3.43 19.81
N GLN A 66 10.15 -2.72 18.73
CA GLN A 66 11.12 -1.90 18.01
C GLN A 66 11.58 -0.70 18.84
N LEU A 67 10.66 -0.01 19.48
CA LEU A 67 10.99 1.08 20.40
C LEU A 67 11.91 0.59 21.54
N GLY A 68 11.67 -0.61 22.07
CA GLY A 68 12.55 -1.23 23.06
C GLY A 68 13.99 -1.44 22.58
N ARG A 69 14.18 -1.74 21.29
CA ARG A 69 15.53 -1.81 20.67
C ARG A 69 16.19 -0.44 20.58
N TRP A 70 15.44 0.60 20.27
CA TRP A 70 15.96 1.96 20.14
C TRP A 70 16.23 2.66 21.48
N LYS A 71 15.64 2.18 22.58
CA LYS A 71 15.84 2.74 23.91
C LYS A 71 17.31 2.86 24.29
N HIS A 72 18.14 1.86 23.97
CA HIS A 72 19.57 1.92 24.30
C HIS A 72 20.35 2.90 23.42
N LEU A 73 19.89 3.21 22.20
CA LEU A 73 20.48 4.25 21.36
C LEU A 73 20.25 5.63 21.97
N LYS A 74 19.03 5.90 22.43
CA LYS A 74 18.68 7.12 23.16
C LYS A 74 19.49 7.28 24.47
N GLN A 75 19.77 6.16 25.16
CA GLN A 75 20.63 6.20 26.37
C GLN A 75 22.09 6.54 26.05
N LYS A 76 22.60 6.12 24.91
CA LYS A 76 23.97 6.44 24.44
C LYS A 76 24.06 7.86 23.89
N ASN A 77 23.03 8.32 23.19
CA ASN A 77 22.95 9.65 22.62
C ASN A 77 21.64 10.32 23.08
N PRO A 78 21.66 11.13 24.13
CA PRO A 78 20.47 11.84 24.63
C PRO A 78 19.84 12.81 23.61
N ASP A 79 20.63 13.32 22.66
CA ASP A 79 20.17 14.25 21.61
C ASP A 79 19.48 13.55 20.44
N LEU A 80 19.52 12.19 20.40
CA LEU A 80 18.80 11.38 19.41
C LEU A 80 17.30 11.62 19.53
N ILE A 81 16.61 11.98 18.46
CA ILE A 81 15.17 12.14 18.43
C ILE A 81 14.51 10.83 17.98
N ILE A 82 13.52 10.33 18.73
CA ILE A 82 12.72 9.15 18.39
C ILE A 82 11.29 9.57 18.15
N GLY A 83 10.80 9.39 16.91
CA GLY A 83 9.42 9.66 16.52
C GLY A 83 8.64 8.39 16.16
N VAL A 84 7.35 8.37 16.52
CA VAL A 84 6.41 7.32 16.14
C VAL A 84 5.27 7.91 15.36
N GLY A 85 5.12 7.48 14.11
CA GLY A 85 4.08 7.95 13.20
C GLY A 85 3.15 6.85 12.71
N GLY A 86 2.11 7.24 11.99
CA GLY A 86 1.20 6.33 11.29
C GLY A 86 -0.01 5.87 12.09
N CYS A 87 -0.67 4.78 11.63
CA CYS A 87 -2.00 4.39 12.13
C CYS A 87 -2.01 3.93 13.59
N VAL A 88 -0.95 3.27 14.09
CA VAL A 88 -0.87 2.91 15.52
C VAL A 88 -0.67 4.17 16.37
N ALA A 89 0.14 5.13 15.88
CA ALA A 89 0.33 6.40 16.56
C ALA A 89 -1.00 7.18 16.68
N SER A 90 -1.81 7.23 15.62
CA SER A 90 -3.15 7.83 15.67
C SER A 90 -4.09 7.13 16.64
N GLN A 91 -4.01 5.79 16.75
CA GLN A 91 -4.88 5.00 17.61
C GLN A 91 -4.52 5.14 19.09
N GLU A 92 -3.22 5.11 19.43
CA GLU A 92 -2.73 5.09 20.81
C GLU A 92 -2.44 6.51 21.34
N GLY A 93 -2.07 7.44 20.46
CA GLY A 93 -1.77 8.81 20.85
C GLY A 93 -0.75 8.91 22.00
N ALA A 94 -1.06 9.73 22.97
CA ALA A 94 -0.20 9.97 24.14
C ALA A 94 0.09 8.72 25.01
N GLU A 95 -0.67 7.64 24.88
CA GLU A 95 -0.41 6.40 25.62
C GLU A 95 0.92 5.76 25.21
N ILE A 96 1.40 6.00 23.97
CA ILE A 96 2.73 5.57 23.55
C ILE A 96 3.80 6.19 24.47
N GLY A 97 3.71 7.51 24.75
CA GLY A 97 4.66 8.20 25.63
C GLY A 97 4.66 7.67 27.07
N LYS A 98 3.50 7.22 27.58
CA LYS A 98 3.44 6.60 28.92
C LYS A 98 4.16 5.24 28.98
N ARG A 99 4.06 4.44 27.91
CA ARG A 99 4.72 3.13 27.82
C ARG A 99 6.19 3.22 27.39
N ALA A 100 6.54 4.23 26.58
CA ALA A 100 7.87 4.48 26.06
C ALA A 100 8.26 5.95 26.26
N PRO A 101 8.61 6.37 27.50
CA PRO A 101 8.86 7.79 27.83
C PRO A 101 10.14 8.36 27.20
N TYR A 102 10.84 7.58 26.41
CA TYR A 102 12.00 7.98 25.60
C TYR A 102 11.63 8.30 24.14
N VAL A 103 10.36 8.24 23.79
CA VAL A 103 9.82 8.73 22.51
C VAL A 103 9.57 10.22 22.63
N ASP A 104 10.02 10.98 21.65
CA ASP A 104 9.99 12.45 21.65
C ASP A 104 8.83 12.99 20.80
N LEU A 105 8.49 12.30 19.68
CA LEU A 105 7.45 12.75 18.74
C LEU A 105 6.40 11.65 18.52
N ILE A 106 5.12 12.00 18.54
CA ILE A 106 4.01 11.10 18.23
C ILE A 106 3.07 11.82 17.26
N PHE A 107 2.91 11.29 16.05
CA PHE A 107 2.15 11.96 15.01
C PHE A 107 1.29 11.01 14.19
N GLY A 108 0.14 11.51 13.72
CA GLY A 108 -0.74 10.76 12.82
C GLY A 108 -0.25 10.81 11.36
N PRO A 109 -0.81 9.95 10.46
CA PRO A 109 -0.51 10.04 9.04
C PRO A 109 -1.00 11.36 8.43
N GLN A 110 -2.00 12.02 9.04
CA GLN A 110 -2.54 13.30 8.58
C GLN A 110 -1.70 14.51 9.00
N THR A 111 -0.82 14.35 9.98
CA THR A 111 -0.01 15.44 10.53
C THR A 111 1.49 15.32 10.23
N LEU A 112 1.87 14.35 9.36
CA LEU A 112 3.29 14.14 9.01
C LEU A 112 3.96 15.40 8.42
N HIS A 113 3.20 16.26 7.75
CA HIS A 113 3.69 17.53 7.19
C HIS A 113 4.13 18.54 8.25
N ARG A 114 3.72 18.36 9.52
CA ARG A 114 4.11 19.18 10.67
C ARG A 114 5.35 18.67 11.41
N LEU A 115 5.98 17.60 10.93
CA LEU A 115 7.19 17.03 11.54
C LEU A 115 8.32 18.06 11.76
N PRO A 116 8.61 18.98 10.81
CA PRO A 116 9.63 20.02 11.03
C PRO A 116 9.31 20.87 12.26
N GLU A 117 8.09 21.36 12.37
CA GLU A 117 7.61 22.18 13.50
C GLU A 117 7.65 21.39 14.82
N MET A 118 7.26 20.09 14.79
CA MET A 118 7.30 19.23 15.97
C MET A 118 8.73 19.01 16.48
N ILE A 119 9.69 18.83 15.58
CA ILE A 119 11.12 18.70 15.91
C ILE A 119 11.63 20.00 16.58
N ASP A 120 11.25 21.15 16.04
CA ASP A 120 11.67 22.44 16.57
C ASP A 120 11.08 22.70 17.96
N VAL A 121 9.81 22.36 18.18
CA VAL A 121 9.14 22.46 19.50
C VAL A 121 9.84 21.54 20.52
N HIS A 122 10.15 20.29 20.13
CA HIS A 122 10.89 19.38 20.99
C HIS A 122 12.28 19.93 21.37
N ARG A 123 13.03 20.49 20.40
CA ARG A 123 14.35 21.12 20.63
C ARG A 123 14.29 22.36 21.51
N GLN A 124 13.14 23.03 21.61
CA GLN A 124 12.91 24.16 22.52
C GLN A 124 12.61 23.71 23.96
N GLY A 125 12.55 22.40 24.22
CA GLY A 125 12.46 21.83 25.56
C GLY A 125 11.12 21.10 25.86
N GLU A 126 10.23 20.96 24.91
CA GLU A 126 9.03 20.14 25.09
C GLU A 126 9.44 18.65 25.09
N PRO A 127 9.22 17.90 26.17
CA PRO A 127 9.74 16.53 26.30
C PRO A 127 9.08 15.55 25.33
N ILE A 128 7.79 15.69 25.04
CA ILE A 128 7.03 14.84 24.09
C ILE A 128 6.07 15.74 23.33
N VAL A 129 6.19 15.76 22.01
CA VAL A 129 5.28 16.48 21.13
C VAL A 129 4.29 15.49 20.50
N VAL A 130 2.98 15.71 20.66
CA VAL A 130 1.93 14.82 20.16
C VAL A 130 0.99 15.59 19.24
N ASP A 131 0.89 15.15 17.99
CA ASP A 131 -0.14 15.64 17.04
C ASP A 131 -0.74 14.47 16.24
N VAL A 132 -1.89 14.01 16.67
CA VAL A 132 -2.70 12.97 16.01
C VAL A 132 -4.03 13.52 15.53
N SER A 133 -4.11 14.82 15.31
CA SER A 133 -5.30 15.49 14.80
C SER A 133 -5.59 15.15 13.34
N PHE A 134 -6.78 15.50 12.89
CA PHE A 134 -7.22 15.33 11.50
C PHE A 134 -7.47 16.72 10.88
N PRO A 135 -6.41 17.43 10.46
CA PRO A 135 -6.57 18.69 9.76
C PRO A 135 -7.24 18.47 8.40
N GLU A 136 -8.14 19.38 8.01
CA GLU A 136 -8.70 19.35 6.67
C GLU A 136 -7.61 19.74 5.65
N ILE A 137 -7.28 18.85 4.71
CA ILE A 137 -6.52 19.03 3.44
C ILE A 137 -5.07 19.55 3.57
N GLU A 138 -4.60 20.12 4.67
CA GLU A 138 -3.28 20.76 4.79
C GLU A 138 -2.08 19.87 4.38
N LYS A 139 -2.20 18.55 4.52
CA LYS A 139 -1.09 17.61 4.29
C LYS A 139 -0.52 17.71 2.88
N PHE A 140 -1.37 17.64 1.87
CA PHE A 140 -0.91 17.61 0.48
C PHE A 140 -0.37 18.95 0.00
N ASP A 141 -0.90 20.06 0.53
CA ASP A 141 -0.49 21.41 0.17
C ASP A 141 0.92 21.78 0.72
N ARG A 142 1.39 21.04 1.74
CA ARG A 142 2.66 21.34 2.45
C ARG A 142 3.76 20.33 2.23
N LEU A 143 3.54 19.30 1.43
CA LEU A 143 4.58 18.33 1.12
C LEU A 143 5.44 18.84 -0.05
N PRO A 144 6.78 18.69 0.03
CA PRO A 144 7.67 19.03 -1.08
C PRO A 144 7.41 18.14 -2.30
N GLU A 145 8.07 18.39 -3.42
CA GLU A 145 8.03 17.47 -4.55
C GLU A 145 8.60 16.10 -4.13
N PRO A 146 7.99 14.97 -4.58
CA PRO A 146 8.48 13.64 -4.24
C PRO A 146 9.85 13.37 -4.85
N SER A 147 10.76 12.78 -4.11
CA SER A 147 11.99 12.21 -4.67
C SER A 147 11.67 11.03 -5.61
N VAL A 148 12.56 10.76 -6.57
CA VAL A 148 12.41 9.66 -7.53
C VAL A 148 13.51 8.64 -7.33
N GLU A 149 13.14 7.42 -6.90
CA GLU A 149 14.05 6.31 -6.70
C GLU A 149 13.82 5.19 -7.73
N GLY A 150 13.86 5.52 -9.02
CA GLY A 150 13.70 4.52 -10.07
C GLY A 150 12.48 4.73 -10.97
N PRO A 151 12.09 3.72 -11.77
CA PRO A 151 11.10 3.91 -12.84
C PRO A 151 9.64 3.80 -12.37
N THR A 152 9.41 3.54 -11.08
CA THR A 152 8.07 3.39 -10.50
C THR A 152 7.86 4.37 -9.36
N ALA A 153 6.67 4.94 -9.24
CA ALA A 153 6.33 5.82 -8.13
C ALA A 153 4.93 5.53 -7.57
N PHE A 154 4.79 5.78 -6.28
CA PHE A 154 3.49 5.85 -5.61
C PHE A 154 2.96 7.28 -5.66
N VAL A 155 1.67 7.42 -5.97
CA VAL A 155 0.97 8.71 -5.95
C VAL A 155 -0.29 8.55 -5.09
N SER A 156 -0.32 9.19 -3.94
CA SER A 156 -1.53 9.22 -3.12
C SER A 156 -2.53 10.19 -3.74
N ILE A 157 -3.68 9.68 -4.18
CA ILE A 157 -4.75 10.49 -4.80
C ILE A 157 -5.85 10.84 -3.83
N MET A 158 -5.96 10.10 -2.73
CA MET A 158 -6.93 10.32 -1.68
C MET A 158 -6.49 9.69 -0.37
N GLU A 159 -7.04 10.16 0.73
CA GLU A 159 -6.86 9.58 2.06
C GLU A 159 -8.19 9.41 2.80
N GLY A 160 -8.16 8.54 3.83
CA GLY A 160 -9.34 8.22 4.62
C GLY A 160 -10.31 7.26 3.92
N CYS A 161 -11.38 6.89 4.62
CA CYS A 161 -12.43 6.03 4.07
C CYS A 161 -13.74 6.21 4.83
N SER A 162 -14.82 6.52 4.11
CA SER A 162 -16.16 6.75 4.69
C SER A 162 -17.08 5.53 4.57
N LYS A 163 -16.54 4.31 4.31
CA LYS A 163 -17.36 3.09 4.20
C LYS A 163 -17.76 2.50 5.55
N TYR A 164 -17.02 2.79 6.62
CA TYR A 164 -17.33 2.33 7.98
C TYR A 164 -17.65 0.82 8.06
N CYS A 165 -16.89 -0.01 7.34
CA CYS A 165 -16.98 -1.46 7.48
C CYS A 165 -16.75 -1.83 8.96
N THR A 166 -17.54 -2.75 9.52
CA THR A 166 -17.61 -2.98 10.97
C THR A 166 -16.30 -3.43 11.62
N PHE A 167 -15.39 -4.01 10.85
CA PHE A 167 -14.08 -4.48 11.32
C PHE A 167 -12.94 -3.46 11.11
N CYS A 168 -13.20 -2.38 10.37
CA CYS A 168 -12.15 -1.52 9.83
C CYS A 168 -11.90 -0.30 10.73
N VAL A 169 -10.62 -0.09 11.05
CA VAL A 169 -10.17 1.02 11.89
C VAL A 169 -9.78 2.26 11.06
N VAL A 170 -9.74 2.17 9.74
CA VAL A 170 -9.29 3.27 8.85
C VAL A 170 -10.03 4.59 9.09
N PRO A 171 -11.38 4.66 9.19
CA PRO A 171 -12.06 5.92 9.46
C PRO A 171 -11.60 6.60 10.76
N TYR A 172 -11.16 5.81 11.73
CA TYR A 172 -10.74 6.29 13.06
C TYR A 172 -9.25 6.63 13.14
N THR A 173 -8.43 6.18 12.16
CA THR A 173 -6.98 6.39 12.16
C THR A 173 -6.48 7.27 11.03
N ARG A 174 -7.25 7.35 9.93
CA ARG A 174 -6.95 8.19 8.76
C ARG A 174 -8.06 9.18 8.40
N GLY A 175 -9.19 9.15 9.13
CA GLY A 175 -10.31 10.05 8.93
C GLY A 175 -11.25 9.64 7.79
N GLU A 176 -12.16 10.55 7.46
CA GLU A 176 -13.09 10.42 6.34
C GLU A 176 -12.38 10.56 4.99
N GLU A 177 -13.07 10.18 3.91
CA GLU A 177 -12.54 10.29 2.55
C GLU A 177 -12.29 11.75 2.16
N VAL A 178 -11.04 12.04 1.79
CA VAL A 178 -10.61 13.31 1.22
C VAL A 178 -9.84 13.02 -0.06
N SER A 179 -10.36 13.47 -1.20
CA SER A 179 -9.69 13.37 -2.49
C SER A 179 -8.85 14.60 -2.77
N ARG A 180 -7.65 14.42 -3.31
CA ARG A 180 -6.82 15.51 -3.83
C ARG A 180 -7.48 16.14 -5.06
N THR A 181 -7.12 17.37 -5.37
CA THR A 181 -7.55 18.00 -6.62
C THR A 181 -6.95 17.25 -7.82
N VAL A 182 -7.65 17.29 -8.94
CA VAL A 182 -7.17 16.68 -10.20
C VAL A 182 -5.86 17.31 -10.63
N ASP A 183 -5.80 18.65 -10.55
CA ASP A 183 -4.66 19.41 -11.03
C ASP A 183 -3.38 19.05 -10.26
N ASP A 184 -3.47 18.88 -8.93
CA ASP A 184 -2.34 18.49 -8.09
C ASP A 184 -1.87 17.04 -8.37
N VAL A 185 -2.82 16.13 -8.59
CA VAL A 185 -2.47 14.74 -8.94
C VAL A 185 -1.78 14.70 -10.32
N ILE A 186 -2.31 15.40 -11.30
CA ILE A 186 -1.74 15.41 -12.66
C ILE A 186 -0.39 16.12 -12.67
N ALA A 187 -0.24 17.24 -11.93
CA ALA A 187 1.04 17.94 -11.81
C ALA A 187 2.12 17.03 -11.18
N GLU A 188 1.79 16.30 -10.10
CA GLU A 188 2.72 15.34 -9.49
C GLU A 188 3.10 14.22 -10.45
N VAL A 189 2.12 13.62 -11.15
CA VAL A 189 2.39 12.56 -12.15
C VAL A 189 3.25 13.07 -13.30
N ALA A 190 3.02 14.29 -13.79
CA ALA A 190 3.81 14.90 -14.85
C ALA A 190 5.26 15.15 -14.38
N GLY A 191 5.45 15.73 -13.21
CA GLY A 191 6.79 15.95 -12.64
C GLY A 191 7.56 14.65 -12.38
N LEU A 192 6.88 13.56 -12.00
CA LEU A 192 7.46 12.23 -11.88
C LEU A 192 7.89 11.67 -13.25
N ALA A 193 7.03 11.82 -14.27
CA ALA A 193 7.32 11.39 -15.64
C ALA A 193 8.52 12.11 -16.25
N GLU A 194 8.65 13.44 -16.06
CA GLU A 194 9.79 14.24 -16.49
C GLU A 194 11.11 13.75 -15.85
N ARG A 195 11.06 13.21 -14.65
CA ARG A 195 12.20 12.63 -13.94
C ARG A 195 12.43 11.15 -14.23
N GLY A 196 11.72 10.57 -15.23
CA GLY A 196 11.96 9.22 -15.74
C GLY A 196 11.09 8.12 -15.16
N VAL A 197 10.08 8.44 -14.35
CA VAL A 197 9.08 7.47 -13.91
C VAL A 197 8.24 6.99 -15.09
N LYS A 198 8.10 5.68 -15.25
CA LYS A 198 7.34 5.00 -16.31
C LYS A 198 6.05 4.36 -15.81
N GLU A 199 6.02 3.97 -14.55
CA GLU A 199 4.87 3.35 -13.92
C GLU A 199 4.46 4.14 -12.68
N VAL A 200 3.18 4.54 -12.61
CA VAL A 200 2.59 5.10 -11.40
C VAL A 200 1.63 4.11 -10.75
N ASN A 201 1.65 4.05 -9.42
CA ASN A 201 0.70 3.29 -8.65
C ASN A 201 -0.15 4.27 -7.82
N LEU A 202 -1.41 4.45 -8.20
CA LEU A 202 -2.34 5.34 -7.53
C LEU A 202 -2.80 4.70 -6.22
N LEU A 203 -2.61 5.43 -5.12
CA LEU A 203 -2.88 4.96 -3.77
C LEU A 203 -4.03 5.71 -3.11
N GLY A 204 -4.73 5.01 -2.23
CA GLY A 204 -5.76 5.52 -1.35
C GLY A 204 -6.27 4.40 -0.45
N GLN A 205 -7.12 4.70 0.54
CA GLN A 205 -7.76 3.67 1.34
C GLN A 205 -9.02 3.10 0.67
N ASN A 206 -9.54 3.83 -0.33
CA ASN A 206 -10.67 3.42 -1.17
C ASN A 206 -10.53 4.12 -2.53
N VAL A 207 -9.46 3.79 -3.26
CA VAL A 207 -8.99 4.55 -4.43
C VAL A 207 -10.05 4.75 -5.50
N ASN A 208 -10.94 3.78 -5.70
CA ASN A 208 -12.01 3.87 -6.69
C ASN A 208 -13.23 4.70 -6.25
N ALA A 209 -13.23 5.22 -5.02
CA ALA A 209 -14.17 6.24 -4.57
C ALA A 209 -13.66 7.68 -4.78
N TYR A 210 -12.52 7.87 -5.44
CA TYR A 210 -11.97 9.19 -5.73
C TYR A 210 -13.02 10.11 -6.36
N ARG A 211 -13.10 11.35 -5.83
CA ARG A 211 -13.97 12.43 -6.28
C ARG A 211 -13.22 13.76 -6.10
N GLY A 212 -12.19 13.96 -6.94
CA GLY A 212 -11.42 15.19 -6.93
C GLY A 212 -12.13 16.34 -7.64
N ARG A 213 -11.75 17.58 -7.34
CA ARG A 213 -12.18 18.75 -8.08
C ARG A 213 -11.11 19.20 -9.06
N ASN A 214 -11.53 19.67 -10.23
CA ASN A 214 -10.66 20.36 -11.19
C ASN A 214 -10.67 21.89 -10.92
N HIS A 215 -9.87 22.64 -11.66
CA HIS A 215 -9.80 24.12 -11.59
C HIS A 215 -11.12 24.84 -11.88
N LEU A 216 -12.10 24.16 -12.49
CA LEU A 216 -13.46 24.69 -12.73
C LEU A 216 -14.40 24.33 -11.57
N ALA A 217 -13.91 23.73 -10.48
CA ALA A 217 -14.68 23.19 -9.37
C ALA A 217 -15.65 22.05 -9.75
N GLU A 218 -15.48 21.43 -10.90
CA GLU A 218 -16.25 20.26 -11.31
C GLU A 218 -15.67 19.00 -10.64
N THR A 219 -16.56 18.08 -10.29
CA THR A 219 -16.15 16.80 -9.71
C THR A 219 -15.72 15.84 -10.82
N VAL A 220 -14.52 15.30 -10.68
CA VAL A 220 -13.91 14.28 -11.54
C VAL A 220 -13.86 12.98 -10.76
N ASP A 221 -14.39 11.91 -11.32
CA ASP A 221 -14.36 10.60 -10.71
C ASP A 221 -13.08 9.80 -11.01
N PHE A 222 -13.00 8.59 -10.47
CA PHE A 222 -11.81 7.77 -10.64
C PHE A 222 -11.59 7.31 -12.09
N ALA A 223 -12.66 7.02 -12.83
CA ALA A 223 -12.54 6.63 -14.24
C ALA A 223 -11.99 7.79 -15.09
N ASP A 224 -12.51 8.99 -14.89
CA ASP A 224 -12.03 10.20 -15.55
C ASP A 224 -10.56 10.48 -15.17
N LEU A 225 -10.19 10.33 -13.89
CA LEU A 225 -8.80 10.48 -13.44
C LEU A 225 -7.87 9.50 -14.14
N LEU A 226 -8.26 8.23 -14.32
CA LEU A 226 -7.45 7.24 -15.04
C LEU A 226 -7.19 7.68 -16.49
N HIS A 227 -8.19 8.24 -17.19
CA HIS A 227 -8.01 8.80 -18.51
C HIS A 227 -7.04 9.98 -18.51
N LEU A 228 -7.15 10.89 -17.55
CA LEU A 228 -6.24 12.05 -17.45
C LEU A 228 -4.80 11.62 -17.17
N VAL A 229 -4.58 10.67 -16.26
CA VAL A 229 -3.24 10.12 -15.97
C VAL A 229 -2.65 9.43 -17.21
N ASN A 230 -3.48 8.72 -17.99
CA ASN A 230 -3.03 8.08 -19.23
C ASN A 230 -2.59 9.10 -20.32
N LEU A 231 -3.03 10.34 -20.23
CA LEU A 231 -2.63 11.40 -21.17
C LEU A 231 -1.27 12.03 -20.80
N VAL A 232 -0.72 11.75 -19.62
CA VAL A 232 0.57 12.30 -19.19
C VAL A 232 1.71 11.66 -19.99
N PRO A 233 2.47 12.45 -20.79
CA PRO A 233 3.57 11.90 -21.57
C PRO A 233 4.64 11.25 -20.68
N GLY A 234 5.11 10.07 -21.08
CA GLY A 234 6.15 9.34 -20.35
C GLY A 234 5.60 8.30 -19.37
N ILE A 235 4.34 8.37 -18.95
CA ILE A 235 3.70 7.31 -18.19
C ILE A 235 3.21 6.22 -19.15
N GLU A 236 3.75 5.02 -19.00
CA GLU A 236 3.48 3.87 -19.88
C GLU A 236 2.73 2.76 -19.15
N ARG A 237 2.63 2.86 -17.81
CA ARG A 237 1.92 1.87 -17.01
C ARG A 237 1.25 2.51 -15.80
N ILE A 238 -0.02 2.17 -15.58
CA ILE A 238 -0.85 2.66 -14.47
C ILE A 238 -1.32 1.48 -13.65
N ARG A 239 -1.06 1.53 -12.33
CA ARG A 239 -1.61 0.63 -11.32
C ARG A 239 -2.41 1.42 -10.31
N TYR A 240 -3.29 0.75 -9.61
CA TYR A 240 -3.92 1.28 -8.41
C TYR A 240 -4.20 0.17 -7.41
N THR A 241 -4.32 0.55 -6.16
CA THR A 241 -4.47 -0.42 -5.06
C THR A 241 -5.46 0.09 -4.02
N THR A 242 -6.12 -0.86 -3.34
CA THR A 242 -7.10 -0.62 -2.27
C THR A 242 -8.42 -0.06 -2.81
N SER A 243 -9.20 -0.95 -3.42
CA SER A 243 -10.52 -0.64 -3.99
C SER A 243 -11.66 -1.26 -3.17
N HIS A 244 -12.85 -0.71 -3.30
CA HIS A 244 -14.07 -1.27 -2.70
C HIS A 244 -15.03 -1.75 -3.80
N PRO A 245 -15.60 -2.96 -3.74
CA PRO A 245 -16.46 -3.50 -4.78
C PRO A 245 -17.66 -2.61 -5.15
N VAL A 246 -18.27 -1.92 -4.17
CA VAL A 246 -19.40 -1.01 -4.40
C VAL A 246 -19.04 0.19 -5.27
N GLU A 247 -17.78 0.65 -5.22
CA GLU A 247 -17.30 1.77 -6.04
C GLU A 247 -16.71 1.34 -7.38
N PHE A 248 -16.71 0.04 -7.68
CA PHE A 248 -16.19 -0.48 -8.94
C PHE A 248 -17.26 -0.42 -10.02
N THR A 249 -17.42 0.75 -10.63
CA THR A 249 -18.47 1.09 -11.59
C THR A 249 -18.20 0.52 -13.00
N ASP A 250 -19.25 0.51 -13.84
CA ASP A 250 -19.10 0.15 -15.25
C ASP A 250 -18.14 1.08 -16.01
N ALA A 251 -18.03 2.36 -15.61
CA ALA A 251 -17.06 3.31 -16.16
C ALA A 251 -15.62 2.85 -15.89
N ILE A 252 -15.33 2.36 -14.66
CA ILE A 252 -14.00 1.80 -14.36
C ILE A 252 -13.75 0.51 -15.14
N VAL A 253 -14.77 -0.32 -15.34
CA VAL A 253 -14.66 -1.51 -16.20
C VAL A 253 -14.33 -1.11 -17.64
N ALA A 254 -14.94 -0.04 -18.17
CA ALA A 254 -14.67 0.49 -19.51
C ALA A 254 -13.21 0.98 -19.67
N CYS A 255 -12.63 1.58 -18.62
CA CYS A 255 -11.22 1.99 -18.63
C CYS A 255 -10.25 0.86 -19.00
N TYR A 256 -10.56 -0.40 -18.65
CA TYR A 256 -9.73 -1.55 -19.04
C TYR A 256 -9.78 -1.86 -20.55
N ALA A 257 -10.84 -1.43 -21.26
CA ALA A 257 -10.87 -1.50 -22.71
C ALA A 257 -10.17 -0.32 -23.38
N GLU A 258 -10.23 0.87 -22.78
CA GLU A 258 -9.91 2.15 -23.39
C GLU A 258 -8.48 2.63 -23.05
N ILE A 259 -7.91 2.18 -21.93
CA ILE A 259 -6.60 2.61 -21.43
C ILE A 259 -5.57 1.48 -21.55
N PRO A 260 -4.72 1.47 -22.59
CA PRO A 260 -3.70 0.43 -22.76
C PRO A 260 -2.65 0.41 -21.63
N ALA A 261 -2.37 1.59 -21.03
CA ALA A 261 -1.42 1.69 -19.90
C ALA A 261 -1.93 1.08 -18.61
N LEU A 262 -3.26 0.84 -18.49
CA LEU A 262 -3.83 0.20 -17.31
C LEU A 262 -3.49 -1.30 -17.31
N VAL A 263 -2.81 -1.75 -16.26
CA VAL A 263 -2.24 -3.11 -16.18
C VAL A 263 -3.28 -4.22 -16.11
N ASP A 264 -2.90 -5.42 -16.54
CA ASP A 264 -3.68 -6.66 -16.41
C ASP A 264 -3.62 -7.22 -14.98
N HIS A 265 -3.90 -6.35 -14.00
CA HIS A 265 -3.98 -6.71 -12.59
C HIS A 265 -5.01 -5.82 -11.87
N LEU A 266 -5.86 -6.44 -11.06
CA LEU A 266 -6.81 -5.75 -10.20
C LEU A 266 -6.76 -6.31 -8.78
N HIS A 267 -6.55 -5.43 -7.80
CA HIS A 267 -6.75 -5.74 -6.38
C HIS A 267 -8.12 -5.23 -5.92
N LEU A 268 -9.05 -6.17 -5.68
CA LEU A 268 -10.43 -5.84 -5.27
C LEU A 268 -10.84 -6.67 -4.03
N PRO A 269 -10.66 -6.12 -2.82
CA PRO A 269 -10.95 -6.79 -1.56
C PRO A 269 -12.42 -7.15 -1.39
N VAL A 270 -12.75 -8.46 -1.38
CA VAL A 270 -14.11 -8.98 -1.17
C VAL A 270 -14.40 -9.23 0.32
N GLN A 271 -13.42 -9.68 1.07
CA GLN A 271 -13.40 -10.05 2.49
C GLN A 271 -14.04 -11.41 2.81
N SER A 272 -15.18 -11.78 2.23
CA SER A 272 -15.89 -13.04 2.44
C SER A 272 -16.69 -13.43 1.19
N GLY A 273 -16.95 -14.71 1.02
CA GLY A 273 -17.87 -15.23 -0.01
C GLY A 273 -19.30 -15.46 0.50
N SER A 274 -19.56 -15.21 1.77
CA SER A 274 -20.88 -15.34 2.39
C SER A 274 -21.60 -14.01 2.46
N ASP A 275 -22.78 -13.89 1.84
CA ASP A 275 -23.58 -12.66 1.86
C ASP A 275 -23.98 -12.28 3.31
N ARG A 276 -24.22 -13.29 4.17
CA ARG A 276 -24.53 -13.05 5.58
C ARG A 276 -23.34 -12.38 6.31
N ILE A 277 -22.12 -12.83 6.07
CA ILE A 277 -20.91 -12.25 6.65
C ILE A 277 -20.62 -10.90 6.01
N LEU A 278 -20.76 -10.75 4.70
CA LEU A 278 -20.62 -9.45 4.01
C LEU A 278 -21.57 -8.39 4.58
N MET A 279 -22.82 -8.77 4.85
CA MET A 279 -23.80 -7.89 5.50
C MET A 279 -23.37 -7.53 6.92
N ALA A 280 -22.91 -8.49 7.73
CA ALA A 280 -22.40 -8.24 9.08
C ALA A 280 -21.16 -7.36 9.09
N MET A 281 -20.32 -7.44 8.07
CA MET A 281 -19.17 -6.58 7.82
C MET A 281 -19.54 -5.19 7.27
N LYS A 282 -20.80 -4.95 6.90
CA LYS A 282 -21.29 -3.74 6.18
C LYS A 282 -20.53 -3.51 4.87
N ARG A 283 -20.33 -4.57 4.07
CA ARG A 283 -19.63 -4.43 2.77
C ARG A 283 -20.49 -3.85 1.65
N GLY A 284 -21.82 -3.85 1.78
CA GLY A 284 -22.74 -3.21 0.85
C GLY A 284 -22.88 -3.90 -0.52
N HIS A 285 -22.34 -5.12 -0.67
CA HIS A 285 -22.43 -5.94 -1.88
C HIS A 285 -22.60 -7.42 -1.51
N THR A 286 -23.07 -8.19 -2.48
CA THR A 286 -23.19 -9.64 -2.40
C THR A 286 -22.06 -10.35 -3.18
N ALA A 287 -21.88 -11.65 -2.91
CA ALA A 287 -20.96 -12.49 -3.68
C ALA A 287 -21.38 -12.60 -5.16
N LEU A 288 -22.68 -12.55 -5.46
CA LEU A 288 -23.20 -12.58 -6.81
C LEU A 288 -22.85 -11.32 -7.61
N GLU A 289 -23.02 -10.14 -7.01
CA GLU A 289 -22.64 -8.85 -7.60
C GLU A 289 -21.15 -8.79 -7.84
N TYR A 290 -20.33 -9.20 -6.87
CA TYR A 290 -18.87 -9.30 -7.05
C TYR A 290 -18.49 -10.18 -8.25
N LYS A 291 -19.10 -11.39 -8.36
CA LYS A 291 -18.88 -12.28 -9.51
C LYS A 291 -19.34 -11.67 -10.83
N ALA A 292 -20.41 -10.86 -10.83
CA ALA A 292 -20.89 -10.18 -12.02
C ALA A 292 -19.90 -9.14 -12.52
N THR A 293 -19.34 -8.33 -11.60
CA THR A 293 -18.27 -7.36 -11.88
C THR A 293 -17.04 -8.04 -12.49
N ILE A 294 -16.56 -9.12 -11.87
CA ILE A 294 -15.39 -9.85 -12.39
C ILE A 294 -15.68 -10.47 -13.77
N ARG A 295 -16.88 -10.97 -14.01
CA ARG A 295 -17.26 -11.48 -15.34
C ARG A 295 -17.29 -10.37 -16.39
N ALA A 296 -17.78 -9.18 -16.06
CA ALA A 296 -17.76 -8.03 -16.96
C ALA A 296 -16.31 -7.64 -17.31
N LEU A 297 -15.43 -7.55 -16.31
CA LEU A 297 -14.03 -7.26 -16.50
C LEU A 297 -13.31 -8.31 -17.36
N ARG A 298 -13.55 -9.60 -17.13
CA ARG A 298 -12.95 -10.70 -17.90
C ARG A 298 -13.45 -10.82 -19.35
N ARG A 299 -14.59 -10.23 -19.69
CA ARG A 299 -14.98 -10.09 -21.11
C ARG A 299 -14.06 -9.14 -21.86
N ILE A 300 -13.49 -8.14 -21.19
CA ILE A 300 -12.59 -7.14 -21.76
C ILE A 300 -11.14 -7.64 -21.67
N ARG A 301 -10.73 -8.11 -20.51
CA ARG A 301 -9.39 -8.60 -20.18
C ARG A 301 -9.46 -10.05 -19.69
N PRO A 302 -9.52 -11.06 -20.58
CA PRO A 302 -9.77 -12.45 -20.21
C PRO A 302 -8.75 -13.03 -19.23
N ASN A 303 -7.49 -12.59 -19.30
CA ASN A 303 -6.38 -13.10 -18.52
C ASN A 303 -6.02 -12.19 -17.33
N ILE A 304 -6.88 -11.22 -16.99
CA ILE A 304 -6.56 -10.29 -15.89
C ILE A 304 -6.31 -11.04 -14.59
N SER A 305 -5.20 -10.72 -13.96
CA SER A 305 -4.82 -11.23 -12.65
C SER A 305 -5.65 -10.53 -11.57
N LEU A 306 -6.21 -11.31 -10.66
CA LEU A 306 -7.07 -10.82 -9.59
C LEU A 306 -6.44 -11.09 -8.24
N SER A 307 -6.37 -10.08 -7.40
CA SER A 307 -6.02 -10.23 -5.99
C SER A 307 -7.12 -9.69 -5.09
N SER A 308 -7.20 -10.21 -3.86
CA SER A 308 -8.25 -9.85 -2.92
C SER A 308 -7.78 -10.00 -1.48
N ASP A 309 -8.54 -9.44 -0.54
CA ASP A 309 -8.37 -9.68 0.89
C ASP A 309 -9.47 -10.59 1.40
N PHE A 310 -9.12 -11.43 2.41
CA PHE A 310 -10.06 -12.29 3.11
C PHE A 310 -9.86 -12.22 4.61
N ILE A 311 -10.97 -12.09 5.33
CA ILE A 311 -11.02 -12.15 6.79
C ILE A 311 -11.74 -13.44 7.17
N ILE A 312 -11.04 -14.35 7.83
CA ILE A 312 -11.54 -15.65 8.26
C ILE A 312 -11.85 -15.64 9.77
N GLY A 313 -12.94 -16.31 10.15
CA GLY A 313 -13.37 -16.36 11.54
C GLY A 313 -13.93 -15.03 12.04
N PHE A 314 -14.57 -14.26 11.17
CA PHE A 314 -15.37 -13.11 11.60
C PHE A 314 -16.42 -13.57 12.62
N PRO A 315 -16.76 -12.77 13.66
CA PRO A 315 -17.72 -13.16 14.68
C PRO A 315 -19.01 -13.75 14.10
N GLY A 316 -19.34 -14.97 14.50
CA GLY A 316 -20.50 -15.73 14.02
C GLY A 316 -20.31 -16.44 12.66
N GLU A 317 -19.10 -16.48 12.07
CA GLU A 317 -18.83 -17.24 10.84
C GLU A 317 -19.04 -18.74 11.06
N THR A 318 -19.98 -19.33 10.32
CA THR A 318 -20.27 -20.77 10.35
C THR A 318 -19.43 -21.54 9.32
N GLU A 319 -19.51 -22.88 9.35
CA GLU A 319 -18.89 -23.73 8.32
C GLU A 319 -19.48 -23.48 6.92
N THR A 320 -20.79 -23.23 6.85
CA THR A 320 -21.48 -22.90 5.58
C THR A 320 -20.95 -21.58 5.01
N ASP A 321 -20.68 -20.57 5.86
CA ASP A 321 -20.12 -19.30 5.41
C ASP A 321 -18.69 -19.46 4.88
N PHE A 322 -17.88 -20.25 5.59
CA PHE A 322 -16.53 -20.56 5.12
C PHE A 322 -16.55 -21.34 3.79
N ALA A 323 -17.44 -22.33 3.66
CA ALA A 323 -17.62 -23.06 2.41
C ALA A 323 -18.04 -22.14 1.24
N ALA A 324 -18.90 -21.15 1.49
CA ALA A 324 -19.26 -20.13 0.51
C ALA A 324 -18.06 -19.28 0.08
N THR A 325 -17.17 -18.93 1.02
CA THR A 325 -15.93 -18.22 0.75
C THR A 325 -14.99 -19.07 -0.12
N MET A 326 -14.82 -20.35 0.21
CA MET A 326 -14.00 -21.27 -0.57
C MET A 326 -14.56 -21.46 -1.99
N LYS A 327 -15.89 -21.53 -2.12
CA LYS A 327 -16.57 -21.60 -3.42
C LYS A 327 -16.35 -20.34 -4.25
N LEU A 328 -16.40 -19.16 -3.65
CA LEU A 328 -16.07 -17.91 -4.33
C LEU A 328 -14.63 -17.92 -4.86
N ILE A 329 -13.67 -18.35 -4.03
CA ILE A 329 -12.25 -18.44 -4.41
C ILE A 329 -12.07 -19.38 -5.62
N GLU A 330 -12.76 -20.50 -5.62
CA GLU A 330 -12.73 -21.46 -6.72
C GLU A 330 -13.33 -20.88 -8.02
N ASP A 331 -14.50 -20.23 -7.92
CA ASP A 331 -15.22 -19.69 -9.08
C ASP A 331 -14.48 -18.52 -9.73
N ILE A 332 -13.79 -17.71 -8.94
CA ILE A 332 -13.04 -16.54 -9.41
C ILE A 332 -11.64 -16.92 -9.86
N GLY A 333 -10.94 -17.81 -9.16
CA GLY A 333 -9.54 -18.14 -9.45
C GLY A 333 -8.63 -16.96 -9.17
N PHE A 334 -8.53 -16.55 -7.90
CA PHE A 334 -7.63 -15.47 -7.49
C PHE A 334 -6.16 -15.89 -7.63
N ASP A 335 -5.35 -14.95 -8.08
CA ASP A 335 -3.92 -15.11 -8.25
C ASP A 335 -3.18 -14.98 -6.91
N THR A 336 -3.53 -13.96 -6.14
CA THR A 336 -2.96 -13.73 -4.81
C THR A 336 -4.03 -13.26 -3.83
N SER A 337 -3.74 -13.39 -2.54
CA SER A 337 -4.58 -12.76 -1.51
C SER A 337 -3.78 -12.37 -0.28
N PHE A 338 -4.28 -11.31 0.40
CA PHE A 338 -3.93 -11.06 1.78
C PHE A 338 -5.04 -11.61 2.67
N SER A 339 -4.74 -12.67 3.40
CA SER A 339 -5.74 -13.42 4.17
C SER A 339 -5.35 -13.47 5.64
N PHE A 340 -6.28 -13.14 6.51
CA PHE A 340 -6.04 -13.02 7.94
C PHE A 340 -7.16 -13.67 8.74
N VAL A 341 -6.83 -14.14 9.94
CA VAL A 341 -7.83 -14.39 10.97
C VAL A 341 -8.37 -13.04 11.44
N TYR A 342 -9.68 -12.96 11.64
CA TYR A 342 -10.29 -11.79 12.26
C TYR A 342 -9.61 -11.48 13.59
N SER A 343 -9.26 -10.24 13.78
CA SER A 343 -8.68 -9.71 15.01
C SER A 343 -9.46 -8.45 15.40
N ALA A 344 -10.06 -8.46 16.58
CA ALA A 344 -10.82 -7.32 17.08
C ALA A 344 -9.95 -6.08 17.18
N ARG A 345 -10.46 -4.95 16.66
CA ARG A 345 -9.79 -3.65 16.72
C ARG A 345 -10.54 -2.76 17.71
N PRO A 346 -9.86 -2.20 18.71
CA PRO A 346 -10.51 -1.28 19.65
C PRO A 346 -11.25 -0.15 18.91
N GLY A 347 -12.46 0.16 19.37
CA GLY A 347 -13.29 1.21 18.78
C GLY A 347 -14.06 0.83 17.52
N THR A 348 -13.89 -0.38 16.98
CA THR A 348 -14.68 -0.85 15.83
C THR A 348 -15.95 -1.60 16.27
N PRO A 349 -17.08 -1.47 15.53
CA PRO A 349 -18.33 -2.16 15.90
C PRO A 349 -18.18 -3.69 16.00
N ALA A 350 -17.34 -4.29 15.16
CA ALA A 350 -17.12 -5.75 15.21
C ALA A 350 -16.36 -6.21 16.45
N ALA A 351 -15.63 -5.34 17.14
CA ALA A 351 -14.95 -5.68 18.38
C ALA A 351 -15.92 -5.93 19.55
N GLU A 352 -17.16 -5.42 19.44
CA GLU A 352 -18.21 -5.62 20.44
C GLU A 352 -19.05 -6.89 20.19
N LEU A 353 -18.85 -7.52 19.02
CA LEU A 353 -19.56 -8.75 18.68
C LEU A 353 -18.99 -9.94 19.48
N ARG A 354 -19.89 -10.82 19.89
CA ARG A 354 -19.49 -12.06 20.56
C ARG A 354 -18.79 -12.98 19.56
N ASP A 355 -17.53 -13.24 19.81
CA ASP A 355 -16.70 -14.10 18.98
C ASP A 355 -16.69 -15.53 19.56
N GLU A 356 -17.52 -16.39 18.99
CA GLU A 356 -17.68 -17.78 19.40
C GLU A 356 -16.89 -18.78 18.54
N VAL A 357 -16.23 -18.30 17.47
CA VAL A 357 -15.45 -19.17 16.60
C VAL A 357 -14.11 -19.52 17.28
N PRO A 358 -13.85 -20.81 17.58
CA PRO A 358 -12.60 -21.19 18.24
C PRO A 358 -11.38 -20.81 17.41
N GLU A 359 -10.33 -20.33 18.07
CA GLU A 359 -9.09 -19.89 17.42
C GLU A 359 -8.43 -21.00 16.58
N THR A 360 -8.53 -22.25 17.03
CA THR A 360 -8.06 -23.42 16.28
C THR A 360 -8.79 -23.60 14.95
N VAL A 361 -10.12 -23.37 14.95
CA VAL A 361 -10.94 -23.43 13.73
C VAL A 361 -10.58 -22.29 12.77
N LYS A 362 -10.43 -21.08 13.29
CA LYS A 362 -10.00 -19.92 12.47
C LYS A 362 -8.67 -20.19 11.79
N LYS A 363 -7.67 -20.66 12.52
CA LYS A 363 -6.34 -20.99 11.97
C LYS A 363 -6.39 -22.11 10.93
N GLN A 364 -7.20 -23.14 11.19
CA GLN A 364 -7.40 -24.23 10.23
C GLN A 364 -8.03 -23.72 8.93
N ARG A 365 -9.11 -22.92 9.02
CA ARG A 365 -9.76 -22.30 7.85
C ARG A 365 -8.80 -21.40 7.08
N LEU A 366 -8.03 -20.57 7.78
CA LEU A 366 -7.02 -19.72 7.14
C LEU A 366 -5.99 -20.54 6.38
N HIS A 367 -5.48 -21.63 6.96
CA HIS A 367 -4.53 -22.52 6.31
C HIS A 367 -5.12 -23.16 5.04
N ILE A 368 -6.37 -23.64 5.08
CA ILE A 368 -7.06 -24.21 3.91
C ILE A 368 -7.17 -23.17 2.80
N LEU A 369 -7.61 -21.95 3.14
CA LEU A 369 -7.74 -20.86 2.18
C LEU A 369 -6.40 -20.51 1.53
N GLN A 370 -5.37 -20.29 2.34
CA GLN A 370 -4.03 -19.94 1.87
C GLN A 370 -3.43 -21.03 0.96
N ALA A 371 -3.64 -22.31 1.31
CA ALA A 371 -3.20 -23.41 0.47
C ALA A 371 -3.89 -23.41 -0.90
N ARG A 372 -5.20 -23.10 -0.96
CA ARG A 372 -5.95 -23.00 -2.22
C ARG A 372 -5.44 -21.84 -3.07
N ILE A 373 -5.27 -20.65 -2.50
CA ILE A 373 -4.73 -19.49 -3.23
C ILE A 373 -3.31 -19.79 -3.74
N ALA A 374 -2.45 -20.37 -2.91
CA ALA A 374 -1.09 -20.74 -3.33
C ALA A 374 -1.07 -21.74 -4.50
N GLN A 375 -2.02 -22.67 -4.51
CA GLN A 375 -2.20 -23.60 -5.64
C GLN A 375 -2.59 -22.86 -6.93
N GLN A 376 -3.56 -21.94 -6.86
CA GLN A 376 -3.99 -21.14 -8.00
C GLN A 376 -2.88 -20.23 -8.52
N ALA A 377 -2.17 -19.54 -7.63
CA ALA A 377 -1.01 -18.69 -7.97
C ALA A 377 0.08 -19.47 -8.72
N ARG A 378 0.35 -20.70 -8.25
CA ARG A 378 1.31 -21.60 -8.92
C ARG A 378 0.85 -21.98 -10.33
N GLN A 379 -0.42 -22.39 -10.48
CA GLN A 379 -0.99 -22.75 -11.79
C GLN A 379 -0.92 -21.59 -12.79
N ILE A 380 -1.23 -20.36 -12.31
CA ILE A 380 -1.12 -19.16 -13.15
C ILE A 380 0.35 -18.90 -13.52
N SER A 381 1.28 -19.01 -12.57
CA SER A 381 2.71 -18.83 -12.86
C SER A 381 3.24 -19.88 -13.85
N GLU A 382 2.83 -21.13 -13.70
CA GLU A 382 3.20 -22.22 -14.61
C GLU A 382 2.62 -22.02 -16.02
N SER A 383 1.40 -21.49 -16.14
CA SER A 383 0.79 -21.17 -17.43
C SER A 383 1.48 -20.03 -18.18
N MET A 384 2.30 -19.22 -17.51
CA MET A 384 3.08 -18.15 -18.14
C MET A 384 4.37 -18.69 -18.80
N VAL A 385 4.82 -19.91 -18.48
CA VAL A 385 6.02 -20.49 -19.09
C VAL A 385 5.81 -20.64 -20.60
N GLY A 386 6.80 -20.19 -21.38
CA GLY A 386 6.74 -20.13 -22.85
C GLY A 386 6.00 -18.92 -23.41
N THR A 387 5.44 -18.03 -22.56
CA THR A 387 4.82 -16.78 -23.03
C THR A 387 5.81 -15.63 -23.06
N GLN A 388 5.57 -14.65 -23.90
CA GLN A 388 6.29 -13.39 -23.93
C GLN A 388 5.62 -12.40 -22.99
N GLN A 389 6.44 -11.66 -22.22
CA GLN A 389 5.98 -10.69 -21.24
C GLN A 389 6.76 -9.39 -21.36
N ARG A 390 6.03 -8.27 -21.39
CA ARG A 390 6.62 -6.94 -21.29
C ARG A 390 6.83 -6.61 -19.80
N ILE A 391 8.06 -6.44 -19.39
CA ILE A 391 8.43 -6.14 -17.99
C ILE A 391 9.05 -4.75 -17.88
N LEU A 392 8.78 -4.05 -16.78
CA LEU A 392 9.53 -2.85 -16.41
C LEU A 392 10.71 -3.27 -15.54
N VAL A 393 11.92 -2.99 -15.99
CA VAL A 393 13.16 -3.36 -15.28
C VAL A 393 13.42 -2.37 -14.15
N THR A 394 13.44 -2.84 -12.92
CA THR A 394 13.54 -1.98 -11.74
C THR A 394 14.92 -1.97 -11.08
N GLY A 395 15.79 -2.91 -11.42
CA GLY A 395 17.14 -2.98 -10.84
C GLY A 395 17.76 -4.37 -10.91
N PRO A 396 18.88 -4.57 -10.21
CA PRO A 396 19.52 -5.88 -10.07
C PRO A 396 18.63 -6.88 -9.31
N ALA A 397 18.73 -8.15 -9.65
CA ALA A 397 18.04 -9.21 -8.92
C ALA A 397 18.62 -9.39 -7.51
N LYS A 398 17.77 -9.51 -6.48
CA LYS A 398 18.20 -9.57 -5.07
C LYS A 398 19.14 -10.72 -4.73
N LYS A 399 19.04 -11.85 -5.44
CA LYS A 399 19.82 -13.07 -5.15
C LYS A 399 21.01 -13.26 -6.06
N ASP A 400 21.01 -12.65 -7.23
CA ASP A 400 22.06 -12.78 -8.23
C ASP A 400 22.28 -11.41 -8.90
N PRO A 401 23.32 -10.68 -8.49
CA PRO A 401 23.66 -9.38 -9.07
C PRO A 401 23.99 -9.41 -10.57
N GLY A 402 24.28 -10.57 -11.13
CA GLY A 402 24.48 -10.78 -12.58
C GLY A 402 23.17 -10.82 -13.37
N GLN A 403 22.03 -10.77 -12.71
CA GLN A 403 20.71 -10.72 -13.32
C GLN A 403 20.02 -9.38 -13.04
N LEU A 404 19.16 -8.96 -13.96
CA LEU A 404 18.22 -7.87 -13.75
C LEU A 404 16.87 -8.42 -13.28
N SER A 405 16.15 -7.57 -12.57
CA SER A 405 14.81 -7.83 -12.07
C SER A 405 13.82 -6.80 -12.60
N GLY A 406 12.66 -7.27 -13.05
CA GLY A 406 11.55 -6.42 -13.48
C GLY A 406 10.20 -6.99 -13.04
N ARG A 407 9.13 -6.26 -13.35
CA ARG A 407 7.76 -6.71 -13.06
C ARG A 407 6.92 -6.77 -14.32
N THR A 408 6.15 -7.87 -14.43
CA THR A 408 5.10 -8.03 -15.41
C THR A 408 3.88 -7.13 -15.11
N GLU A 409 2.95 -7.03 -16.05
CA GLU A 409 1.68 -6.34 -15.80
C GLU A 409 0.88 -6.96 -14.67
N ASN A 410 0.85 -8.30 -14.57
CA ASN A 410 0.22 -9.01 -13.47
C ASN A 410 1.06 -9.04 -12.17
N ASN A 411 2.01 -8.10 -12.06
CA ASN A 411 2.80 -7.82 -10.86
C ASN A 411 3.78 -8.92 -10.41
N ARG A 412 4.13 -9.88 -11.27
CA ARG A 412 5.14 -10.89 -10.97
C ARG A 412 6.56 -10.38 -11.18
N VAL A 413 7.43 -10.78 -10.29
CA VAL A 413 8.87 -10.53 -10.43
C VAL A 413 9.45 -11.49 -11.46
N VAL A 414 10.16 -10.95 -12.44
CA VAL A 414 10.92 -11.73 -13.42
C VAL A 414 12.39 -11.37 -13.26
N ASN A 415 13.24 -12.40 -13.06
CA ASN A 415 14.68 -12.25 -13.08
C ASN A 415 15.21 -12.81 -14.40
N PHE A 416 16.15 -12.13 -15.05
CA PHE A 416 16.71 -12.53 -16.33
C PHE A 416 18.17 -12.09 -16.46
N ALA A 417 18.97 -12.87 -17.18
CA ALA A 417 20.36 -12.51 -17.46
C ALA A 417 20.38 -11.35 -18.46
N CYS A 418 21.21 -10.35 -18.20
CA CYS A 418 21.45 -9.23 -19.09
C CYS A 418 22.93 -8.81 -18.99
N GLU A 419 23.62 -8.78 -20.11
CA GLU A 419 25.03 -8.38 -20.17
C GLU A 419 25.23 -6.87 -19.99
N ASN A 420 24.20 -6.07 -20.29
CA ASN A 420 24.22 -4.62 -20.19
C ASN A 420 23.23 -4.11 -19.15
N GLY A 421 23.71 -3.54 -18.05
CA GLY A 421 22.88 -2.88 -17.01
C GLY A 421 22.05 -1.68 -17.52
N GLY A 422 22.14 -1.31 -18.78
CA GLY A 422 21.45 -0.15 -19.39
C GLY A 422 19.94 -0.30 -19.54
N LEU A 423 19.36 -1.45 -19.18
CA LEU A 423 17.90 -1.67 -19.21
C LEU A 423 17.16 -1.20 -17.95
N ILE A 424 17.87 -0.82 -16.89
CA ILE A 424 17.20 -0.34 -15.67
C ILE A 424 16.41 0.94 -16.01
N GLY A 425 15.14 0.97 -15.63
CA GLY A 425 14.21 2.04 -15.96
C GLY A 425 13.57 1.92 -17.35
N GLN A 426 13.85 0.84 -18.09
CA GLN A 426 13.28 0.60 -19.40
C GLN A 426 12.31 -0.59 -19.39
N PHE A 427 11.43 -0.65 -20.36
CA PHE A 427 10.67 -1.85 -20.66
C PHE A 427 11.53 -2.83 -21.47
N ALA A 428 11.39 -4.11 -21.14
CA ALA A 428 12.03 -5.18 -21.88
C ALA A 428 11.02 -6.30 -22.17
N GLU A 429 11.15 -6.90 -23.36
CA GLU A 429 10.40 -8.09 -23.71
C GLU A 429 11.20 -9.34 -23.28
N VAL A 430 10.54 -10.22 -22.53
CA VAL A 430 11.16 -11.45 -22.03
C VAL A 430 10.26 -12.65 -22.29
N GLU A 431 10.86 -13.77 -22.69
CA GLU A 431 10.19 -15.07 -22.69
C GLU A 431 10.33 -15.71 -21.32
N ILE A 432 9.23 -16.16 -20.74
CA ILE A 432 9.24 -16.84 -19.44
C ILE A 432 9.73 -18.28 -19.61
N MET A 433 10.85 -18.61 -19.01
CA MET A 433 11.51 -19.92 -19.12
C MET A 433 11.12 -20.89 -18.00
N ALA A 434 10.87 -20.36 -16.79
CA ALA A 434 10.49 -21.17 -15.63
C ALA A 434 9.72 -20.35 -14.60
N ALA A 435 8.88 -21.04 -13.82
CA ALA A 435 8.15 -20.47 -12.69
C ALA A 435 8.70 -21.01 -11.38
N TYR A 436 9.02 -20.10 -10.45
CA TYR A 436 9.41 -20.41 -9.07
C TYR A 436 8.35 -19.93 -8.09
N THR A 437 8.52 -20.23 -6.82
CA THR A 437 7.52 -19.91 -5.78
C THR A 437 7.17 -18.40 -5.73
N ASN A 438 8.17 -17.52 -5.88
CA ASN A 438 7.99 -16.07 -5.71
C ASN A 438 8.50 -15.24 -6.89
N SER A 439 8.92 -15.87 -7.97
CA SER A 439 9.46 -15.19 -9.16
C SER A 439 9.39 -16.09 -10.39
N LEU A 440 9.54 -15.46 -11.54
CA LEU A 440 9.73 -16.13 -12.83
C LEU A 440 11.18 -15.97 -13.28
N LEU A 441 11.67 -16.91 -14.07
CA LEU A 441 12.90 -16.78 -14.82
C LEU A 441 12.57 -16.38 -16.25
N GLY A 442 13.14 -15.30 -16.72
CA GLY A 442 12.99 -14.80 -18.08
C GLY A 442 14.27 -14.99 -18.90
N ARG A 443 14.09 -14.97 -20.20
CA ARG A 443 15.15 -14.79 -21.20
C ARG A 443 14.78 -13.56 -22.01
N GLN A 444 15.70 -12.59 -22.10
CA GLN A 444 15.48 -11.40 -22.93
C GLN A 444 15.28 -11.83 -24.39
N ILE A 445 14.28 -11.24 -25.03
CA ILE A 445 14.05 -11.33 -26.46
C ILE A 445 14.78 -10.14 -27.08
N GLU A 446 15.79 -10.41 -27.91
CA GLU A 446 16.47 -9.37 -28.65
C GLU A 446 15.45 -8.68 -29.59
N SER A 447 15.37 -7.36 -29.51
CA SER A 447 14.61 -6.58 -30.50
C SER A 447 15.33 -6.73 -31.84
N CYS A 448 14.66 -7.36 -32.81
CA CYS A 448 15.15 -7.41 -34.18
C CYS A 448 15.24 -5.99 -34.79
#